data_3bb09ed54d9dc242feb2f467ebfdc9ca
#
_entry.id   3bb09ed54d9dc242feb2f467ebfdc9ca
#
_cell.length_a   1.000
_cell.length_b   1.000
_cell.length_c   1.000
_cell.angle_alpha   90.00
_cell.angle_beta   90.00
_cell.angle_gamma   90.00
#
_symmetry.space_group_name_H-M   'P 1'
#
loop_
_entity.id
_entity.type
_entity.pdbx_description
1 polymer ?
#
loop_
_entity_poly.entity_id
_entity_poly.type
_entity_poly.pdbx_seq_one_letter_code
_entity_poly.pdbx_strand_id
1 'polypeptide(L)'
;MDKIEERRRKQREYYAKNREKICAQKAEYRANSEKWQTYVKEYQKTEKYQTYKEEYVKTEANKKCKRICKWKRSGVQHPDFDELYNIWKAATNCADCDTVLVESGIYGTNRKCLDHDHTTGLFRDIVCHTCNGRRYQLERSIVR
;
A
#
# COMPACT_ATOMS: atom_id res chain seq x y z
N MET A 1 10.98 23.97 35.10
CA MET A 1 10.26 23.50 33.88
C MET A 1 9.36 24.63 33.45
N ASP A 2 9.43 25.02 32.18
CA ASP A 2 8.61 26.10 31.63
C ASP A 2 7.12 25.69 31.64
N LYS A 3 6.25 26.59 32.09
CA LYS A 3 4.78 26.38 32.16
C LYS A 3 4.20 25.95 30.80
N ILE A 4 4.82 26.40 29.69
CA ILE A 4 4.43 26.04 28.33
C ILE A 4 4.72 24.56 28.07
N GLU A 5 5.86 24.06 28.50
CA GLU A 5 6.28 22.69 28.28
C GLU A 5 5.46 21.69 29.12
N GLU A 6 5.12 22.07 30.34
CA GLU A 6 4.20 21.28 31.17
C GLU A 6 2.80 21.19 30.55
N ARG A 7 2.27 22.29 29.99
CA ARG A 7 0.98 22.31 29.28
C ARG A 7 1.01 21.42 28.05
N ARG A 8 2.09 21.47 27.25
CA ARG A 8 2.29 20.62 26.07
C ARG A 8 2.37 19.15 26.46
N ARG A 9 3.05 18.81 27.54
CA ARG A 9 3.13 17.44 28.05
C ARG A 9 1.75 16.91 28.43
N LYS A 10 1.00 17.63 29.27
CA LYS A 10 -0.38 17.25 29.66
C LYS A 10 -1.28 17.08 28.46
N GLN A 11 -1.14 17.93 27.45
CA GLN A 11 -1.91 17.81 26.21
C GLN A 11 -1.55 16.54 25.42
N ARG A 12 -0.27 16.19 25.30
CA ARG A 12 0.17 14.94 24.64
C ARG A 12 -0.36 13.71 25.38
N GLU A 13 -0.27 13.69 26.70
CA GLU A 13 -0.77 12.61 27.55
C GLU A 13 -2.30 12.44 27.39
N TYR A 14 -3.05 13.54 27.39
CA TYR A 14 -4.48 13.52 27.13
C TYR A 14 -4.81 12.94 25.77
N TYR A 15 -4.12 13.37 24.70
CA TYR A 15 -4.32 12.84 23.36
C TYR A 15 -3.96 11.36 23.24
N ALA A 16 -2.87 10.94 23.88
CA ALA A 16 -2.47 9.53 23.88
C ALA A 16 -3.56 8.65 24.54
N LYS A 17 -4.06 9.09 25.69
CA LYS A 17 -5.10 8.37 26.46
C LYS A 17 -6.46 8.30 25.73
N ASN A 18 -6.81 9.37 24.98
CA ASN A 18 -8.14 9.49 24.37
C ASN A 18 -8.11 9.34 22.84
N ARG A 19 -7.02 8.83 22.26
CA ARG A 19 -6.79 8.79 20.82
C ARG A 19 -7.93 8.13 20.05
N GLU A 20 -8.36 6.97 20.49
CA GLU A 20 -9.43 6.20 19.82
C GLU A 20 -10.74 6.97 19.81
N LYS A 21 -11.15 7.50 20.97
CA LYS A 21 -12.37 8.30 21.10
C LYS A 21 -12.34 9.55 20.22
N ILE A 22 -11.22 10.27 20.21
CA ILE A 22 -11.05 11.48 19.40
C ILE A 22 -11.06 11.13 17.90
N CYS A 23 -10.43 10.02 17.50
CA CYS A 23 -10.44 9.57 16.13
C CYS A 23 -11.84 9.16 15.66
N ALA A 24 -12.59 8.44 16.50
CA ALA A 24 -13.97 8.05 16.21
C ALA A 24 -14.89 9.28 16.04
N GLN A 25 -14.85 10.24 16.98
CA GLN A 25 -15.62 11.48 16.89
C GLN A 25 -15.28 12.31 15.65
N LYS A 26 -13.99 12.41 15.29
CA LYS A 26 -13.57 13.09 14.08
C LYS A 26 -14.03 12.36 12.81
N ALA A 27 -14.02 11.03 12.80
CA ALA A 27 -14.49 10.25 11.68
C ALA A 27 -16.01 10.44 11.47
N GLU A 28 -16.79 10.38 12.55
CA GLU A 28 -18.22 10.60 12.55
C GLU A 28 -18.58 12.02 12.08
N TYR A 29 -17.90 13.04 12.60
CA TYR A 29 -18.09 14.42 12.15
C TYR A 29 -17.81 14.57 10.65
N ARG A 30 -16.72 13.97 10.15
CA ARG A 30 -16.36 14.05 8.71
C ARG A 30 -17.38 13.31 7.83
N ALA A 31 -17.92 12.20 8.30
CA ALA A 31 -18.93 11.43 7.58
C ALA A 31 -20.28 12.18 7.49
N ASN A 32 -20.68 12.85 8.58
CA ASN A 32 -22.01 13.42 8.72
C ASN A 32 -22.07 14.94 8.43
N SER A 33 -20.92 15.63 8.35
CA SER A 33 -20.88 17.08 8.09
C SER A 33 -20.89 17.38 6.61
N GLU A 34 -22.01 17.85 6.10
CA GLU A 34 -22.19 18.33 4.73
C GLU A 34 -21.23 19.49 4.40
N LYS A 35 -21.04 20.41 5.35
CA LYS A 35 -20.07 21.50 5.26
C LYS A 35 -18.64 20.99 5.06
N TRP A 36 -18.23 19.94 5.79
CA TRP A 36 -16.92 19.34 5.63
C TRP A 36 -16.77 18.66 4.27
N GLN A 37 -17.79 17.92 3.82
CA GLN A 37 -17.77 17.25 2.53
C GLN A 37 -17.67 18.27 1.37
N THR A 38 -18.40 19.36 1.45
CA THR A 38 -18.35 20.44 0.46
C THR A 38 -16.98 21.09 0.44
N TYR A 39 -16.44 21.45 1.62
CA TYR A 39 -15.09 22.00 1.73
C TYR A 39 -14.03 21.08 1.10
N VAL A 40 -14.07 19.78 1.37
CA VAL A 40 -13.12 18.82 0.80
C VAL A 40 -13.24 18.74 -0.72
N LYS A 41 -14.46 18.72 -1.26
CA LYS A 41 -14.70 18.72 -2.72
C LYS A 41 -14.13 19.97 -3.39
N GLU A 42 -14.31 21.14 -2.78
CA GLU A 42 -13.77 22.41 -3.29
C GLU A 42 -12.24 22.44 -3.17
N TYR A 43 -11.70 22.07 -2.02
CA TYR A 43 -10.25 21.98 -1.82
C TYR A 43 -9.57 21.07 -2.84
N GLN A 44 -10.19 19.92 -3.16
CA GLN A 44 -9.67 19.00 -4.16
C GLN A 44 -9.60 19.56 -5.59
N LYS A 45 -10.37 20.61 -5.88
CA LYS A 45 -10.33 21.32 -7.19
C LYS A 45 -9.24 22.39 -7.26
N THR A 46 -8.66 22.77 -6.12
CA THR A 46 -7.62 23.81 -6.11
C THR A 46 -6.36 23.36 -6.81
N GLU A 47 -5.69 24.26 -7.51
CA GLU A 47 -4.39 24.03 -8.16
C GLU A 47 -3.35 23.48 -7.16
N LYS A 48 -3.31 24.04 -5.96
CA LYS A 48 -2.43 23.58 -4.87
C LYS A 48 -2.62 22.09 -4.56
N TYR A 49 -3.87 21.63 -4.48
CA TYR A 49 -4.14 20.21 -4.22
C TYR A 49 -3.76 19.32 -5.41
N GLN A 50 -4.05 19.77 -6.64
CA GLN A 50 -3.74 19.01 -7.85
C GLN A 50 -2.22 18.85 -8.01
N THR A 51 -1.46 19.94 -7.86
CA THR A 51 0.01 19.89 -7.90
C THR A 51 0.57 18.95 -6.82
N TYR A 52 0.14 19.09 -5.57
CA TYR A 52 0.52 18.19 -4.49
C TYR A 52 0.21 16.72 -4.83
N LYS A 53 -0.98 16.45 -5.36
CA LYS A 53 -1.41 15.09 -5.72
C LYS A 53 -0.55 14.50 -6.84
N GLU A 54 -0.22 15.29 -7.86
CA GLU A 54 0.64 14.85 -8.97
C GLU A 54 2.06 14.54 -8.49
N GLU A 55 2.63 15.35 -7.63
CA GLU A 55 3.94 15.13 -7.03
C GLU A 55 3.92 13.90 -6.11
N TYR A 56 2.91 13.80 -5.23
CA TYR A 56 2.77 12.70 -4.30
C TYR A 56 2.65 11.34 -5.01
N VAL A 57 1.91 11.29 -6.13
CA VAL A 57 1.76 10.05 -6.91
C VAL A 57 3.10 9.52 -7.43
N LYS A 58 4.07 10.41 -7.73
CA LYS A 58 5.40 10.05 -8.23
C LYS A 58 6.35 9.56 -7.13
N THR A 59 6.05 9.83 -5.85
CA THR A 59 6.92 9.44 -4.73
C THR A 59 7.04 7.92 -4.56
N GLU A 60 8.21 7.46 -4.14
CA GLU A 60 8.43 6.05 -3.80
C GLU A 60 7.52 5.58 -2.66
N ALA A 61 7.24 6.46 -1.69
CA ALA A 61 6.30 6.17 -0.61
C ALA A 61 4.90 5.81 -1.11
N ASN A 62 4.38 6.58 -2.09
CA ASN A 62 3.08 6.28 -2.70
C ASN A 62 3.12 5.00 -3.53
N LYS A 63 4.16 4.80 -4.33
CA LYS A 63 4.35 3.58 -5.13
C LYS A 63 4.38 2.33 -4.23
N LYS A 64 5.16 2.39 -3.15
CA LYS A 64 5.24 1.34 -2.12
C LYS A 64 3.88 1.06 -1.50
N CYS A 65 3.20 2.10 -1.01
CA CYS A 65 1.88 1.98 -0.40
C CYS A 65 0.87 1.31 -1.35
N LYS A 66 0.78 1.77 -2.59
CA LYS A 66 -0.11 1.20 -3.61
C LYS A 66 0.21 -0.27 -3.90
N ARG A 67 1.49 -0.63 -3.96
CA ARG A 67 1.93 -2.00 -4.21
C ARG A 67 1.53 -2.92 -3.06
N ILE A 68 1.84 -2.54 -1.83
CA ILE A 68 1.47 -3.28 -0.62
C ILE A 68 -0.07 -3.43 -0.53
N CYS A 69 -0.82 -2.36 -0.75
CA CYS A 69 -2.28 -2.42 -0.76
C CYS A 69 -2.82 -3.38 -1.84
N LYS A 70 -2.18 -3.45 -2.99
CA LYS A 70 -2.55 -4.39 -4.05
C LYS A 70 -2.29 -5.84 -3.61
N TRP A 71 -1.14 -6.14 -3.03
CA TRP A 71 -0.82 -7.48 -2.53
C TRP A 71 -1.78 -7.94 -1.45
N LYS A 72 -2.05 -7.08 -0.45
CA LYS A 72 -3.05 -7.37 0.59
C LYS A 72 -4.43 -7.69 0.02
N ARG A 73 -4.88 -6.92 -0.98
CA ARG A 73 -6.16 -7.18 -1.68
C ARG A 73 -6.15 -8.47 -2.50
N SER A 74 -4.98 -8.91 -2.97
CA SER A 74 -4.85 -10.20 -3.68
C SER A 74 -4.74 -11.39 -2.73
N GLY A 75 -4.84 -11.19 -1.41
CA GLY A 75 -4.77 -12.25 -0.42
C GLY A 75 -3.36 -12.61 0.04
N VAL A 76 -2.32 -11.86 -0.39
CA VAL A 76 -0.95 -12.10 0.07
C VAL A 76 -0.85 -11.92 1.58
N GLN A 77 -0.26 -12.91 2.25
CA GLN A 77 0.04 -12.90 3.68
C GLN A 77 1.56 -12.85 3.88
N HIS A 78 2.02 -11.89 4.65
CA HIS A 78 3.42 -11.75 5.04
C HIS A 78 3.51 -11.02 6.39
N PRO A 79 4.40 -11.44 7.32
CA PRO A 79 4.54 -10.79 8.63
C PRO A 79 5.02 -9.34 8.51
N ASP A 80 5.88 -9.05 7.53
CA ASP A 80 6.43 -7.72 7.27
C ASP A 80 6.32 -7.35 5.78
N PHE A 81 5.37 -6.50 5.43
CA PHE A 81 5.18 -6.01 4.06
C PHE A 81 6.26 -5.01 3.61
N ASP A 82 6.97 -4.39 4.54
CA ASP A 82 8.08 -3.49 4.20
C ASP A 82 9.28 -4.30 3.75
N GLU A 83 9.58 -5.41 4.43
CA GLU A 83 10.56 -6.39 4.01
C GLU A 83 10.20 -7.01 2.66
N LEU A 84 8.96 -7.45 2.49
CA LEU A 84 8.48 -8.01 1.23
C LEU A 84 8.63 -7.03 0.05
N TYR A 85 8.39 -5.73 0.31
CA TYR A 85 8.61 -4.70 -0.69
C TYR A 85 10.09 -4.57 -1.06
N ASN A 86 10.99 -4.67 -0.09
CA ASN A 86 12.43 -4.62 -0.33
C ASN A 86 12.91 -5.84 -1.15
N ILE A 87 12.43 -7.03 -0.84
CA ILE A 87 12.68 -8.25 -1.64
C ILE A 87 12.19 -8.05 -3.08
N TRP A 88 10.95 -7.55 -3.24
CA TRP A 88 10.39 -7.28 -4.56
C TRP A 88 11.21 -6.23 -5.32
N LYS A 89 11.68 -5.18 -4.64
CA LYS A 89 12.49 -4.12 -5.26
C LYS A 89 13.84 -4.64 -5.72
N ALA A 90 14.52 -5.44 -4.91
CA ALA A 90 15.84 -5.99 -5.17
C ALA A 90 15.86 -7.04 -6.28
N ALA A 91 14.76 -7.76 -6.50
CA ALA A 91 14.71 -8.82 -7.52
C ALA A 91 14.93 -8.23 -8.92
N THR A 92 15.96 -8.66 -9.60
CA THR A 92 16.32 -8.26 -10.97
C THR A 92 15.91 -9.29 -12.01
N ASN A 93 15.91 -10.57 -11.63
CA ASN A 93 15.66 -11.69 -12.51
C ASN A 93 14.48 -12.54 -12.01
N CYS A 94 13.83 -13.22 -12.92
CA CYS A 94 12.74 -14.16 -12.62
C CYS A 94 13.31 -15.40 -11.92
N ALA A 95 12.72 -15.80 -10.78
CA ALA A 95 13.16 -16.98 -10.03
C ALA A 95 13.02 -18.30 -10.81
N ASP A 96 12.12 -18.37 -11.81
CA ASP A 96 11.91 -19.62 -12.59
C ASP A 96 12.72 -19.69 -13.89
N CYS A 97 12.84 -18.58 -14.63
CA CYS A 97 13.42 -18.60 -15.99
C CYS A 97 14.58 -17.63 -16.18
N ASP A 98 15.04 -16.99 -15.12
CA ASP A 98 16.16 -16.04 -15.09
C ASP A 98 16.03 -14.83 -16.03
N THR A 99 14.87 -14.63 -16.66
CA THR A 99 14.62 -13.45 -17.49
C THR A 99 14.68 -12.18 -16.67
N VAL A 100 15.34 -11.14 -17.18
CA VAL A 100 15.42 -9.82 -16.55
C VAL A 100 14.02 -9.24 -16.38
N LEU A 101 13.70 -8.85 -15.14
CA LEU A 101 12.41 -8.32 -14.74
C LEU A 101 12.31 -6.82 -14.92
N VAL A 102 11.16 -6.34 -15.39
CA VAL A 102 10.83 -4.91 -15.47
C VAL A 102 9.68 -4.55 -14.53
N GLU A 103 9.81 -3.43 -13.82
CA GLU A 103 8.79 -2.98 -12.86
C GLU A 103 7.53 -2.42 -13.52
N SER A 104 7.72 -1.69 -14.60
CA SER A 104 6.65 -1.04 -15.36
C SER A 104 6.86 -1.35 -16.84
N GLY A 105 5.85 -1.79 -17.44
CA GLY A 105 5.79 -2.01 -18.89
C GLY A 105 4.37 -2.35 -19.24
N ILE A 106 3.94 -1.86 -20.37
CA ILE A 106 2.74 -2.27 -21.03
C ILE A 106 2.88 -3.79 -21.23
N TYR A 107 2.02 -4.60 -20.62
CA TYR A 107 1.79 -6.02 -20.88
C TYR A 107 2.97 -6.82 -21.47
N GLY A 108 4.16 -6.69 -20.85
CA GLY A 108 5.33 -7.47 -21.26
C GLY A 108 5.38 -8.82 -20.54
N THR A 109 5.87 -9.84 -21.23
CA THR A 109 6.07 -11.21 -20.69
C THR A 109 7.01 -11.22 -19.47
N ASN A 110 7.94 -10.26 -19.41
CA ASN A 110 8.95 -10.10 -18.35
C ASN A 110 8.55 -9.11 -17.22
N ARG A 111 7.27 -8.67 -17.17
CA ARG A 111 6.80 -7.83 -16.08
C ARG A 111 6.96 -8.52 -14.73
N LYS A 112 7.54 -7.82 -13.76
CA LYS A 112 7.76 -8.30 -12.40
C LYS A 112 6.45 -8.58 -11.68
N CYS A 113 6.24 -9.81 -11.24
CA CYS A 113 5.10 -10.27 -10.48
C CYS A 113 5.55 -10.84 -9.13
N LEU A 114 4.80 -10.55 -8.07
CA LEU A 114 4.91 -11.27 -6.82
C LEU A 114 4.00 -12.49 -6.92
N ASP A 115 4.57 -13.67 -6.75
CA ASP A 115 3.85 -14.93 -6.71
C ASP A 115 3.57 -15.36 -5.26
N HIS A 116 2.39 -15.92 -5.05
CA HIS A 116 1.95 -16.41 -3.75
C HIS A 116 1.03 -17.62 -3.92
N ASP A 117 0.95 -18.43 -2.92
CA ASP A 117 0.00 -19.53 -2.86
C ASP A 117 -1.43 -19.00 -2.73
N HIS A 118 -2.32 -19.39 -3.65
CA HIS A 118 -3.68 -18.86 -3.68
C HIS A 118 -4.60 -19.45 -2.60
N THR A 119 -4.20 -20.55 -1.95
CA THR A 119 -4.94 -21.16 -0.85
C THR A 119 -4.54 -20.57 0.50
N THR A 120 -3.24 -20.42 0.72
CA THR A 120 -2.69 -19.94 2.00
C THR A 120 -2.36 -18.46 2.01
N GLY A 121 -2.20 -17.84 0.85
CA GLY A 121 -1.74 -16.46 0.70
C GLY A 121 -0.23 -16.28 0.89
N LEU A 122 0.52 -17.33 1.22
CA LEU A 122 1.94 -17.22 1.54
C LEU A 122 2.77 -16.84 0.32
N PHE A 123 3.65 -15.86 0.50
CA PHE A 123 4.63 -15.45 -0.50
C PHE A 123 5.52 -16.64 -0.91
N ARG A 124 5.78 -16.79 -2.20
CA ARG A 124 6.70 -17.78 -2.76
C ARG A 124 7.93 -17.12 -3.36
N ASP A 125 7.75 -16.37 -4.46
CA ASP A 125 8.87 -15.79 -5.20
C ASP A 125 8.49 -14.52 -5.96
N ILE A 126 9.53 -13.89 -6.55
CA ILE A 126 9.35 -12.85 -7.56
C ILE A 126 9.65 -13.45 -8.94
N VAL A 127 8.64 -13.48 -9.80
CA VAL A 127 8.69 -14.12 -11.11
C VAL A 127 8.25 -13.18 -12.23
N CYS A 128 8.50 -13.55 -13.46
CA CYS A 128 7.95 -12.84 -14.62
C CYS A 128 6.45 -13.17 -14.82
N HIS A 129 5.75 -12.33 -15.57
CA HIS A 129 4.31 -12.52 -15.82
C HIS A 129 3.99 -13.89 -16.44
N THR A 130 4.82 -14.38 -17.35
CA THR A 130 4.65 -15.68 -18.00
C THR A 130 4.76 -16.83 -16.99
N CYS A 131 5.80 -16.83 -16.16
CA CYS A 131 5.98 -17.87 -15.14
C CYS A 131 4.89 -17.82 -14.06
N ASN A 132 4.48 -16.62 -13.65
CA ASN A 132 3.35 -16.46 -12.74
C ASN A 132 2.05 -17.07 -13.28
N GLY A 133 1.78 -16.86 -14.57
CA GLY A 133 0.63 -17.46 -15.24
C GLY A 133 0.71 -18.99 -15.32
N ARG A 134 1.89 -19.55 -15.58
CA ARG A 134 2.11 -21.02 -15.57
C ARG A 134 1.87 -21.62 -14.20
N ARG A 135 2.42 -21.02 -13.13
CA ARG A 135 2.21 -21.49 -11.74
C ARG A 135 0.71 -21.49 -11.40
N TYR A 136 -0.01 -20.43 -11.74
CA TYR A 136 -1.46 -20.35 -11.54
C TYR A 136 -2.24 -21.46 -12.26
N GLN A 137 -1.88 -21.77 -13.50
CA GLN A 137 -2.52 -22.85 -14.26
C GLN A 137 -2.27 -24.22 -13.64
N LEU A 138 -1.04 -24.49 -13.17
CA LEU A 138 -0.68 -25.74 -12.48
C LEU A 138 -1.50 -25.91 -11.20
N GLU A 139 -1.60 -24.88 -10.36
CA GLU A 139 -2.43 -24.93 -9.14
C GLU A 139 -3.88 -25.31 -9.45
N ARG A 140 -4.49 -24.70 -10.47
CA ARG A 140 -5.87 -25.00 -10.88
C ARG A 140 -6.07 -26.41 -11.41
N SER A 141 -5.05 -27.04 -11.95
CA SER A 141 -5.11 -28.42 -12.43
C SER A 141 -5.05 -29.46 -11.33
N ILE A 142 -4.45 -29.11 -10.18
CA ILE A 142 -4.32 -30.01 -9.01
C ILE A 142 -5.60 -30.02 -8.17
N VAL A 143 -6.36 -28.95 -8.17
CA VAL A 143 -7.59 -28.78 -7.35
C VAL A 143 -8.84 -29.34 -8.04
N ARG A 144 -8.72 -29.86 -9.25
CA ARG A 144 -9.79 -30.56 -9.98
C ARG A 144 -9.67 -32.08 -9.82
#